data_0bc82a86338adcd33f4460d931c479cf
#
_entry.id   0bc82a86338adcd33f4460d931c479cf
#
_cell.length_a   1.000
_cell.length_b   1.000
_cell.length_c   1.000
_cell.angle_alpha   90.00
_cell.angle_beta   90.00
_cell.angle_gamma   90.00
#
_symmetry.space_group_name_H-M   'P 1'
#
loop_
_entity.id
_entity.type
_entity.pdbx_description
1 polymer ?
#
loop_
_entity_poly.entity_id
_entity_poly.type
_entity_poly.pdbx_seq_one_letter_code
_entity_poly.pdbx_strand_id
1 'polypeptide(L)'
;SGRSNDLFPWKAVVDDRNVEGATAVAVPGTVDGIGQAHARFGRMPWADLLRPAEGLAREGMLVDWYAALMIASATRSLSRDPDAAALFLEDGQWPTIAGWTALSDKRLDQGVMADTLARLGEAGYRDFYEGEIAAKLVADLRAKGSAMTLEDLSSYSASISDPLEIAYRDGRVFAMPGLTAGPTLADMLARLERDWTPGAAPDAATFTAWAAALKGAYAARLEGMGDGEDPKAPACTTHFSVVDSKGNMVSMTQTLLSAFGSRVVSPSTGLLLNNGIMWFDPEPGKANSLGAGKRCLMNVCPVVAEKGGRRVALGASGGRKIVS
;
A
#
# COMPACT_ATOMS: atom_id res chain seq x y z
N SER A 1 21.72 -7.62 18.22
CA SER A 1 20.74 -8.48 18.88
C SER A 1 19.40 -8.27 18.18
N GLY A 2 19.10 -9.18 17.28
CA GLY A 2 18.03 -9.04 16.35
C GLY A 2 16.67 -8.95 17.00
N ARG A 3 15.95 -7.88 16.66
CA ARG A 3 14.51 -7.76 16.87
C ARG A 3 13.70 -8.40 15.74
N SER A 4 14.39 -8.86 14.72
CA SER A 4 13.82 -9.58 13.58
C SER A 4 12.91 -10.74 14.00
N ASN A 5 13.19 -11.31 15.15
CA ASN A 5 12.50 -12.50 15.64
C ASN A 5 11.17 -12.22 16.33
N ASP A 6 10.85 -10.96 16.63
CA ASP A 6 9.57 -10.62 17.28
C ASP A 6 8.42 -10.55 16.26
N LEU A 7 8.71 -10.12 15.04
CA LEU A 7 7.74 -10.01 13.94
C LEU A 7 7.91 -11.13 12.92
N PHE A 8 9.15 -11.55 12.68
CA PHE A 8 9.51 -12.57 11.70
C PHE A 8 10.55 -13.51 12.32
N PRO A 9 10.13 -14.62 12.94
CA PRO A 9 11.00 -15.54 13.69
C PRO A 9 11.91 -16.38 12.79
N TRP A 10 12.24 -15.91 11.60
CA TRP A 10 13.11 -16.64 10.67
C TRP A 10 14.57 -16.30 10.93
N LYS A 11 15.40 -17.32 11.11
CA LYS A 11 16.84 -17.20 11.35
C LYS A 11 17.59 -16.46 10.24
N ALA A 12 17.04 -16.44 9.03
CA ALA A 12 17.64 -15.76 7.88
C ALA A 12 17.43 -14.22 7.89
N VAL A 13 16.49 -13.71 8.70
CA VAL A 13 16.23 -12.29 8.81
C VAL A 13 17.05 -11.70 9.95
N VAL A 14 17.92 -10.76 9.64
CA VAL A 14 18.80 -10.08 10.60
C VAL A 14 18.44 -8.60 10.63
N ASP A 15 18.33 -8.03 11.84
CA ASP A 15 18.13 -6.59 12.09
C ASP A 15 16.91 -6.00 11.36
N ASP A 16 15.83 -6.77 11.22
CA ASP A 16 14.58 -6.38 10.55
C ASP A 16 14.76 -5.82 9.12
N ARG A 17 15.84 -6.18 8.43
CA ARG A 17 16.22 -5.64 7.12
C ARG A 17 15.21 -5.86 6.00
N ASN A 18 14.25 -6.74 6.20
CA ASN A 18 13.11 -6.95 5.31
C ASN A 18 11.90 -6.05 5.66
N VAL A 19 11.94 -5.36 6.79
CA VAL A 19 10.88 -4.49 7.32
C VAL A 19 11.26 -3.02 7.29
N GLU A 20 12.48 -2.70 7.70
CA GLU A 20 13.00 -1.34 7.85
C GLU A 20 14.28 -1.15 7.03
N GLY A 21 14.50 0.08 6.56
CA GLY A 21 15.68 0.44 5.78
C GLY A 21 15.54 0.18 4.27
N ALA A 22 16.56 0.57 3.53
CA ALA A 22 16.54 0.56 2.07
C ALA A 22 16.48 -0.85 1.46
N THR A 23 16.89 -1.87 2.21
CA THR A 23 16.80 -3.29 1.78
C THR A 23 15.38 -3.85 1.83
N ALA A 24 14.46 -3.17 2.55
CA ALA A 24 13.05 -3.54 2.60
C ALA A 24 12.23 -3.00 1.42
N VAL A 25 12.79 -2.09 0.62
CA VAL A 25 12.11 -1.43 -0.48
C VAL A 25 11.98 -2.37 -1.68
N ALA A 26 10.73 -2.59 -2.13
CA ALA A 26 10.43 -3.21 -3.41
C ALA A 26 10.21 -2.13 -4.48
N VAL A 27 10.32 -2.49 -5.76
CA VAL A 27 10.05 -1.58 -6.87
C VAL A 27 8.67 -0.93 -6.70
N PRO A 28 8.58 0.41 -6.61
CA PRO A 28 7.30 1.10 -6.44
C PRO A 28 6.44 0.99 -7.70
N GLY A 29 5.25 0.42 -7.60
CA GLY A 29 4.41 0.14 -8.75
C GLY A 29 3.27 1.13 -9.01
N THR A 30 2.96 1.99 -8.03
CA THR A 30 1.77 2.86 -8.06
C THR A 30 1.77 3.82 -9.24
N VAL A 31 2.91 4.43 -9.55
CA VAL A 31 3.03 5.45 -10.62
C VAL A 31 2.76 4.83 -11.99
N ASP A 32 3.31 3.64 -12.27
CA ASP A 32 3.05 2.96 -13.54
C ASP A 32 1.59 2.49 -13.64
N GLY A 33 1.03 1.96 -12.56
CA GLY A 33 -0.39 1.56 -12.52
C GLY A 33 -1.34 2.72 -12.81
N ILE A 34 -1.10 3.89 -12.20
CA ILE A 34 -1.89 5.12 -12.47
C ILE A 34 -1.64 5.62 -13.89
N GLY A 35 -0.39 5.60 -14.36
CA GLY A 35 -0.03 6.02 -15.71
C GLY A 35 -0.72 5.18 -16.78
N GLN A 36 -0.72 3.86 -16.64
CA GLN A 36 -1.42 2.96 -17.57
C GLN A 36 -2.94 3.12 -17.49
N ALA A 37 -3.51 3.31 -16.29
CA ALA A 37 -4.93 3.59 -16.13
C ALA A 37 -5.31 4.92 -16.81
N HIS A 38 -4.48 5.96 -16.66
CA HIS A 38 -4.66 7.23 -17.36
C HIS A 38 -4.58 7.07 -18.87
N ALA A 39 -3.57 6.38 -19.38
CA ALA A 39 -3.43 6.14 -20.82
C ALA A 39 -4.65 5.43 -21.43
N ARG A 40 -5.29 4.54 -20.67
CA ARG A 40 -6.45 3.77 -21.15
C ARG A 40 -7.79 4.48 -20.95
N PHE A 41 -7.98 5.19 -19.86
CA PHE A 41 -9.28 5.73 -19.44
C PHE A 41 -9.28 7.25 -19.25
N GLY A 42 -8.10 7.88 -19.12
CA GLY A 42 -7.95 9.30 -18.84
C GLY A 42 -8.40 10.17 -20.00
N ARG A 43 -8.92 11.37 -19.66
CA ARG A 43 -9.33 12.39 -20.64
C ARG A 43 -8.66 13.72 -20.43
N MET A 44 -8.30 14.02 -19.18
CA MET A 44 -7.55 15.22 -18.83
C MET A 44 -6.07 15.04 -19.16
N PRO A 45 -5.35 16.10 -19.52
CA PRO A 45 -3.90 16.03 -19.66
C PRO A 45 -3.24 15.53 -18.35
N TRP A 46 -2.21 14.70 -18.48
CA TRP A 46 -1.51 14.10 -17.34
C TRP A 46 -0.99 15.14 -16.34
N ALA A 47 -0.34 16.20 -16.83
CA ALA A 47 0.18 17.28 -16.01
C ALA A 47 -0.91 17.98 -15.17
N ASP A 48 -2.11 18.16 -15.75
CA ASP A 48 -3.21 18.82 -15.06
C ASP A 48 -3.76 18.01 -13.89
N LEU A 49 -3.65 16.68 -13.97
CA LEU A 49 -4.02 15.78 -12.86
C LEU A 49 -3.05 15.84 -11.69
N LEU A 50 -1.77 16.13 -11.94
CA LEU A 50 -0.73 16.20 -10.92
C LEU A 50 -0.64 17.58 -10.25
N ARG A 51 -1.05 18.63 -10.93
CA ARG A 51 -0.95 20.02 -10.45
C ARG A 51 -1.57 20.25 -9.05
N PRO A 52 -2.76 19.71 -8.73
CA PRO A 52 -3.30 19.84 -7.38
C PRO A 52 -2.41 19.18 -6.30
N ALA A 53 -1.85 18.01 -6.58
CA ALA A 53 -0.96 17.32 -5.66
C ALA A 53 0.39 18.06 -5.50
N GLU A 54 0.93 18.61 -6.59
CA GLU A 54 2.10 19.49 -6.55
C GLU A 54 1.83 20.71 -5.66
N GLY A 55 0.69 21.38 -5.85
CA GLY A 55 0.31 22.55 -5.05
C GLY A 55 0.26 22.24 -3.56
N LEU A 56 -0.39 21.12 -3.18
CA LEU A 56 -0.45 20.67 -1.78
C LEU A 56 0.94 20.33 -1.21
N ALA A 57 1.80 19.72 -2.01
CA ALA A 57 3.16 19.43 -1.58
C ALA A 57 4.00 20.71 -1.37
N ARG A 58 3.80 21.74 -2.21
CA ARG A 58 4.45 23.06 -2.02
C ARG A 58 3.96 23.79 -0.77
N GLU A 59 2.70 23.64 -0.42
CA GLU A 59 2.16 24.19 0.85
C GLU A 59 2.67 23.43 2.07
N GLY A 60 3.13 22.20 1.89
CA GLY A 60 3.51 21.29 2.96
C GLY A 60 2.33 20.58 3.62
N MET A 61 2.56 19.41 4.15
CA MET A 61 1.53 18.60 4.82
C MET A 61 1.25 19.14 6.22
N LEU A 62 0.00 19.51 6.49
CA LEU A 62 -0.42 19.92 7.85
C LEU A 62 -0.30 18.73 8.81
N VAL A 63 0.35 18.96 9.95
CA VAL A 63 0.44 17.99 11.04
C VAL A 63 -0.77 18.15 11.94
N ASP A 64 -1.81 17.36 11.69
CA ASP A 64 -2.97 17.24 12.56
C ASP A 64 -2.70 16.26 13.73
N TRP A 65 -3.68 16.05 14.59
CA TRP A 65 -3.56 15.15 15.73
C TRP A 65 -3.26 13.69 15.31
N TYR A 66 -3.80 13.26 14.16
CA TYR A 66 -3.59 11.90 13.68
C TYR A 66 -2.18 11.74 13.10
N ALA A 67 -1.73 12.69 12.28
CA ALA A 67 -0.36 12.73 11.77
C ALA A 67 0.66 12.76 12.94
N ALA A 68 0.44 13.61 13.94
CA ALA A 68 1.27 13.66 15.14
C ALA A 68 1.32 12.34 15.90
N LEU A 69 0.17 11.67 16.09
CA LEU A 69 0.09 10.35 16.72
C LEU A 69 0.88 9.29 15.93
N MET A 70 0.73 9.28 14.61
CA MET A 70 1.44 8.33 13.74
C MET A 70 2.94 8.57 13.76
N ILE A 71 3.40 9.82 13.68
CA ILE A 71 4.82 10.18 13.78
C ILE A 71 5.38 9.77 15.15
N ALA A 72 4.66 10.10 16.24
CA ALA A 72 5.05 9.73 17.60
C ALA A 72 5.23 8.21 17.75
N SER A 73 4.31 7.42 17.19
CA SER A 73 4.38 5.95 17.24
C SER A 73 5.57 5.36 16.49
N ALA A 74 6.09 6.07 15.49
CA ALA A 74 7.18 5.64 14.61
C ALA A 74 8.51 6.37 14.88
N THR A 75 8.58 7.30 15.83
CA THR A 75 9.74 8.17 16.09
C THR A 75 11.04 7.39 16.13
N ARG A 76 11.08 6.29 16.89
CA ARG A 76 12.29 5.47 17.06
C ARG A 76 12.78 4.85 15.74
N SER A 77 11.88 4.49 14.83
CA SER A 77 12.27 3.91 13.55
C SER A 77 12.56 4.97 12.49
N LEU A 78 11.85 6.10 12.52
CA LEU A 78 12.12 7.26 11.67
C LEU A 78 13.47 7.91 11.97
N SER A 79 13.90 7.93 13.24
CA SER A 79 15.20 8.52 13.62
C SER A 79 16.43 7.73 13.12
N ARG A 80 16.24 6.55 12.54
CA ARG A 80 17.35 5.73 12.00
C ARG A 80 17.75 6.16 10.59
N ASP A 81 16.83 6.74 9.83
CA ASP A 81 17.11 7.30 8.50
C ASP A 81 17.22 8.83 8.63
N PRO A 82 18.35 9.43 8.31
CA PRO A 82 18.56 10.87 8.54
C PRO A 82 17.59 11.75 7.75
N ASP A 83 17.19 11.33 6.55
CA ASP A 83 16.28 12.10 5.71
C ASP A 83 14.83 11.95 6.20
N ALA A 84 14.44 10.78 6.69
CA ALA A 84 13.15 10.60 7.36
C ALA A 84 13.10 11.37 8.68
N ALA A 85 14.18 11.37 9.45
CA ALA A 85 14.30 12.16 10.66
C ALA A 85 14.15 13.66 10.37
N ALA A 86 14.84 14.16 9.32
CA ALA A 86 14.74 15.56 8.90
C ALA A 86 13.33 15.95 8.45
N LEU A 87 12.61 15.06 7.79
CA LEU A 87 11.25 15.32 7.31
C LEU A 87 10.20 15.27 8.43
N PHE A 88 10.26 14.27 9.32
CA PHE A 88 9.18 13.95 10.25
C PHE A 88 9.43 14.34 11.70
N LEU A 89 10.69 14.59 12.08
CA LEU A 89 11.05 14.81 13.47
C LEU A 89 11.65 16.21 13.70
N GLU A 90 11.37 16.77 14.86
CA GLU A 90 12.05 17.97 15.35
C GLU A 90 13.39 17.56 15.93
N ASP A 91 14.48 18.26 15.52
CA ASP A 91 15.86 17.96 15.91
C ASP A 91 16.28 16.50 15.69
N GLY A 92 15.60 15.79 14.76
CA GLY A 92 15.85 14.39 14.44
C GLY A 92 15.46 13.37 15.53
N GLN A 93 14.82 13.80 16.61
CA GLN A 93 14.56 12.99 17.79
C GLN A 93 13.10 13.03 18.27
N TRP A 94 12.48 14.19 18.16
CA TRP A 94 11.15 14.40 18.72
C TRP A 94 10.09 14.33 17.64
N PRO A 95 8.93 13.72 17.91
CA PRO A 95 7.86 13.74 16.92
C PRO A 95 7.41 15.18 16.68
N THR A 96 7.21 15.53 15.41
CA THR A 96 6.59 16.81 15.06
C THR A 96 5.17 16.85 15.61
N ILE A 97 4.90 17.76 16.53
CA ILE A 97 3.60 17.90 17.19
C ILE A 97 3.13 19.33 16.98
N ALA A 98 1.92 19.50 16.45
CA ALA A 98 1.25 20.80 16.50
C ALA A 98 1.10 21.21 17.95
N GLY A 99 1.48 22.44 18.27
CA GLY A 99 1.56 22.91 19.65
C GLY A 99 0.24 22.66 20.40
N TRP A 100 0.35 22.03 21.53
CA TRP A 100 -0.70 21.64 22.47
C TRP A 100 -1.56 22.82 22.96
N THR A 101 -1.00 24.01 22.95
CA THR A 101 -1.70 25.25 23.28
C THR A 101 -1.63 26.30 22.17
N ALA A 102 -0.87 26.06 21.11
CA ALA A 102 -0.70 27.02 20.04
C ALA A 102 -1.57 26.62 18.86
N LEU A 103 -2.37 27.55 18.40
CA LEU A 103 -3.09 27.49 17.13
C LEU A 103 -2.13 27.65 15.93
N SER A 104 -0.87 27.19 16.07
CA SER A 104 0.12 27.28 15.01
C SER A 104 0.06 26.02 14.15
N ASP A 105 -0.26 26.20 12.90
CA ASP A 105 -0.21 25.16 11.88
C ASP A 105 1.25 24.73 11.65
N LYS A 106 1.61 23.58 12.17
CA LYS A 106 2.87 22.92 11.80
C LYS A 106 2.70 22.17 10.48
N ARG A 107 3.63 22.38 9.57
CA ARG A 107 3.63 21.69 8.28
C ARG A 107 4.96 20.97 8.08
N LEU A 108 4.91 19.75 7.51
CA LEU A 108 6.09 19.07 7.02
C LEU A 108 6.44 19.65 5.65
N ASP A 109 7.71 19.99 5.46
CA ASP A 109 8.20 20.49 4.18
C ASP A 109 8.24 19.36 3.15
N GLN A 110 7.49 19.50 2.08
CA GLN A 110 7.44 18.57 0.97
C GLN A 110 7.86 19.22 -0.36
N GLY A 111 8.68 20.25 -0.31
CA GLY A 111 9.14 20.98 -1.50
C GLY A 111 9.82 20.07 -2.53
N VAL A 112 10.68 19.16 -2.09
CA VAL A 112 11.34 18.17 -2.98
C VAL A 112 10.33 17.22 -3.61
N MET A 113 9.29 16.82 -2.88
CA MET A 113 8.18 16.02 -3.46
C MET A 113 7.41 16.83 -4.50
N ALA A 114 7.19 18.12 -4.27
CA ALA A 114 6.52 18.99 -5.23
C ALA A 114 7.32 19.08 -6.55
N ASP A 115 8.65 19.20 -6.47
CA ASP A 115 9.52 19.21 -7.66
C ASP A 115 9.47 17.87 -8.40
N THR A 116 9.41 16.75 -7.67
CA THR A 116 9.23 15.43 -8.25
C THR A 116 7.87 15.29 -8.96
N LEU A 117 6.79 15.81 -8.38
CA LEU A 117 5.46 15.81 -8.98
C LEU A 117 5.41 16.70 -10.24
N ALA A 118 6.03 17.89 -10.20
CA ALA A 118 6.17 18.76 -11.36
C ALA A 118 6.90 18.04 -12.50
N ARG A 119 8.07 17.45 -12.20
CA ARG A 119 8.85 16.67 -13.18
C ARG A 119 8.04 15.52 -13.76
N LEU A 120 7.31 14.78 -12.92
CA LEU A 120 6.44 13.69 -13.35
C LEU A 120 5.32 14.18 -14.28
N GLY A 121 4.80 15.39 -14.04
CA GLY A 121 3.82 16.06 -14.89
C GLY A 121 4.37 16.40 -16.25
N GLU A 122 5.60 16.93 -16.31
CA GLU A 122 6.26 17.36 -17.53
C GLU A 122 6.77 16.21 -18.39
N ALA A 123 7.47 15.26 -17.76
CA ALA A 123 8.16 14.16 -18.46
C ALA A 123 7.32 12.89 -18.65
N GLY A 124 6.15 12.82 -17.96
CA GLY A 124 5.29 11.64 -17.99
C GLY A 124 5.68 10.57 -16.96
N TYR A 125 4.77 9.63 -16.74
CA TYR A 125 4.91 8.63 -15.66
C TYR A 125 6.12 7.68 -15.82
N ARG A 126 6.62 7.48 -17.05
CA ARG A 126 7.78 6.62 -17.28
C ARG A 126 9.10 7.25 -16.80
N ASP A 127 9.17 8.55 -16.59
CA ASP A 127 10.36 9.20 -16.00
C ASP A 127 10.67 8.64 -14.59
N PHE A 128 9.66 8.17 -13.87
CA PHE A 128 9.82 7.50 -12.59
C PHE A 128 10.59 6.17 -12.70
N TYR A 129 10.60 5.54 -13.86
CA TYR A 129 11.19 4.22 -14.09
C TYR A 129 12.42 4.25 -14.99
N GLU A 130 12.52 5.23 -15.87
CA GLU A 130 13.54 5.27 -16.95
C GLU A 130 14.28 6.60 -17.03
N GLY A 131 13.77 7.65 -16.37
CA GLY A 131 14.28 9.01 -16.51
C GLY A 131 15.06 9.53 -15.28
N GLU A 132 14.96 10.83 -15.08
CA GLU A 132 15.68 11.54 -14.03
C GLU A 132 15.22 11.12 -12.63
N ILE A 133 13.91 10.93 -12.43
CA ILE A 133 13.38 10.47 -11.14
C ILE A 133 13.95 9.09 -10.81
N ALA A 134 13.98 8.16 -11.79
CA ALA A 134 14.58 6.84 -11.60
C ALA A 134 16.05 6.93 -11.18
N ALA A 135 16.83 7.75 -11.87
CA ALA A 135 18.26 7.91 -11.59
C ALA A 135 18.51 8.44 -10.17
N LYS A 136 17.78 9.46 -9.75
CA LYS A 136 17.82 10.01 -8.38
C LYS A 136 17.43 8.97 -7.33
N LEU A 137 16.29 8.32 -7.53
CA LEU A 137 15.76 7.33 -6.60
C LEU A 137 16.73 6.15 -6.38
N VAL A 138 17.28 5.60 -7.47
CA VAL A 138 18.25 4.50 -7.39
C VAL A 138 19.54 4.96 -6.72
N ALA A 139 20.05 6.15 -7.04
CA ALA A 139 21.26 6.68 -6.40
C ALA A 139 21.08 6.80 -4.86
N ASP A 140 19.97 7.40 -4.42
CA ASP A 140 19.64 7.55 -3.00
C ASP A 140 19.51 6.20 -2.30
N LEU A 141 18.76 5.26 -2.89
CA LEU A 141 18.56 3.94 -2.32
C LEU A 141 19.85 3.15 -2.21
N ARG A 142 20.71 3.19 -3.23
CA ARG A 142 22.02 2.52 -3.20
C ARG A 142 22.95 3.12 -2.16
N ALA A 143 22.95 4.45 -2.00
CA ALA A 143 23.70 5.11 -0.94
C ALA A 143 23.26 4.66 0.47
N LYS A 144 21.99 4.24 0.61
CA LYS A 144 21.41 3.70 1.84
C LYS A 144 21.50 2.16 1.94
N GLY A 145 22.19 1.49 1.01
CA GLY A 145 22.45 0.05 1.07
C GLY A 145 21.44 -0.86 0.35
N SER A 146 20.55 -0.32 -0.47
CA SER A 146 19.68 -1.12 -1.34
C SER A 146 20.47 -1.75 -2.48
N ALA A 147 20.03 -2.93 -2.93
CA ALA A 147 20.56 -3.58 -4.13
C ALA A 147 19.83 -3.12 -5.42
N MET A 148 18.78 -2.30 -5.31
CA MET A 148 17.97 -1.86 -6.45
C MET A 148 18.81 -1.18 -7.53
N THR A 149 18.49 -1.48 -8.79
CA THR A 149 19.16 -0.96 -9.98
C THR A 149 18.21 -0.18 -10.87
N LEU A 150 18.74 0.55 -11.84
CA LEU A 150 17.92 1.20 -12.88
C LEU A 150 17.20 0.15 -13.74
N GLU A 151 17.78 -1.02 -13.95
CA GLU A 151 17.17 -2.10 -14.70
C GLU A 151 15.94 -2.67 -13.96
N ASP A 152 16.00 -2.79 -12.62
CA ASP A 152 14.85 -3.21 -11.81
C ASP A 152 13.67 -2.24 -11.96
N LEU A 153 13.93 -0.94 -12.03
CA LEU A 153 12.89 0.07 -12.28
C LEU A 153 12.40 0.02 -13.73
N SER A 154 13.31 0.08 -14.71
CA SER A 154 12.94 0.19 -16.12
C SER A 154 12.22 -1.04 -16.66
N SER A 155 12.55 -2.22 -16.15
CA SER A 155 11.87 -3.47 -16.49
C SER A 155 10.49 -3.62 -15.83
N TYR A 156 10.16 -2.77 -14.86
CA TYR A 156 8.88 -2.86 -14.17
C TYR A 156 7.74 -2.35 -15.06
N SER A 157 6.66 -3.13 -15.11
CA SER A 157 5.38 -2.72 -15.69
C SER A 157 4.23 -3.23 -14.84
N ALA A 158 3.25 -2.39 -14.57
CA ALA A 158 2.00 -2.81 -13.97
C ALA A 158 1.22 -3.69 -14.95
N SER A 159 0.42 -4.60 -14.44
CA SER A 159 -0.42 -5.46 -15.28
C SER A 159 -1.88 -5.00 -15.23
N ILE A 160 -2.52 -5.02 -16.38
CA ILE A 160 -3.97 -4.85 -16.50
C ILE A 160 -4.56 -6.25 -16.73
N SER A 161 -5.53 -6.61 -15.91
CA SER A 161 -6.23 -7.89 -16.00
C SER A 161 -7.74 -7.70 -15.88
N ASP A 162 -8.50 -8.65 -16.40
CA ASP A 162 -9.92 -8.69 -16.13
C ASP A 162 -10.16 -8.94 -14.65
N PRO A 163 -11.23 -8.36 -14.07
CA PRO A 163 -11.56 -8.58 -12.67
C PRO A 163 -12.00 -10.03 -12.43
N LEU A 164 -11.77 -10.50 -11.20
CA LEU A 164 -12.38 -11.72 -10.70
C LEU A 164 -13.89 -11.43 -10.49
N GLU A 165 -14.73 -12.01 -11.34
CA GLU A 165 -16.18 -11.92 -11.18
C GLU A 165 -16.67 -13.03 -10.24
N ILE A 166 -17.36 -12.62 -9.18
CA ILE A 166 -17.90 -13.49 -8.13
C ILE A 166 -19.42 -13.34 -8.14
N ALA A 167 -20.13 -14.38 -8.54
CA ALA A 167 -21.57 -14.45 -8.32
C ALA A 167 -21.81 -14.65 -6.83
N TYR A 168 -22.65 -13.82 -6.23
CA TYR A 168 -23.05 -13.96 -4.84
C TYR A 168 -24.52 -13.62 -4.70
N ARG A 169 -25.34 -14.64 -4.39
CA ARG A 169 -26.79 -14.56 -4.36
C ARG A 169 -27.35 -14.04 -5.68
N ASP A 170 -28.09 -12.96 -5.66
CA ASP A 170 -28.69 -12.29 -6.83
C ASP A 170 -27.87 -11.07 -7.31
N GLY A 171 -26.62 -10.98 -6.90
CA GLY A 171 -25.69 -9.91 -7.28
C GLY A 171 -24.37 -10.44 -7.83
N ARG A 172 -23.50 -9.50 -8.24
CA ARG A 172 -22.15 -9.76 -8.72
C ARG A 172 -21.15 -8.87 -7.98
N VAL A 173 -19.99 -9.44 -7.68
CA VAL A 173 -18.87 -8.75 -7.05
C VAL A 173 -17.67 -8.88 -7.96
N PHE A 174 -17.02 -7.77 -8.27
CA PHE A 174 -15.83 -7.70 -9.08
C PHE A 174 -14.65 -7.32 -8.18
N ALA A 175 -13.68 -8.20 -8.06
CA ALA A 175 -12.50 -8.02 -7.22
C ALA A 175 -11.20 -8.18 -8.01
N MET A 176 -10.08 -7.77 -7.43
CA MET A 176 -8.77 -7.98 -8.04
C MET A 176 -8.40 -9.47 -8.03
N PRO A 177 -7.95 -10.04 -9.16
CA PRO A 177 -7.50 -11.43 -9.25
C PRO A 177 -6.06 -11.61 -8.73
N GLY A 178 -5.55 -12.84 -8.80
CA GLY A 178 -4.15 -13.19 -8.61
C GLY A 178 -3.67 -13.04 -7.16
N LEU A 179 -2.48 -12.46 -6.97
CA LEU A 179 -1.81 -12.33 -5.67
C LEU A 179 -2.40 -11.20 -4.81
N THR A 180 -3.72 -11.12 -4.73
CA THR A 180 -4.49 -10.14 -3.94
C THR A 180 -5.42 -10.86 -2.96
N ALA A 181 -6.23 -10.13 -2.23
CA ALA A 181 -7.25 -10.74 -1.38
C ALA A 181 -8.59 -11.00 -2.10
N GLY A 182 -8.70 -10.71 -3.39
CA GLY A 182 -9.90 -11.03 -4.18
C GLY A 182 -10.26 -12.52 -4.18
N PRO A 183 -9.32 -13.44 -4.44
CA PRO A 183 -9.59 -14.89 -4.34
C PRO A 183 -10.02 -15.33 -2.93
N THR A 184 -9.49 -14.71 -1.88
CA THR A 184 -9.92 -14.99 -0.49
C THR A 184 -11.34 -14.50 -0.25
N LEU A 185 -11.70 -13.32 -0.78
CA LEU A 185 -13.08 -12.83 -0.74
C LEU A 185 -14.04 -13.76 -1.49
N ALA A 186 -13.64 -14.26 -2.66
CA ALA A 186 -14.43 -15.22 -3.42
C ALA A 186 -14.73 -16.50 -2.63
N ASP A 187 -13.70 -17.09 -2.01
CA ASP A 187 -13.87 -18.29 -1.16
C ASP A 187 -14.75 -18.00 0.06
N MET A 188 -14.55 -16.85 0.72
CA MET A 188 -15.39 -16.43 1.85
C MET A 188 -16.87 -16.30 1.43
N LEU A 189 -17.15 -15.65 0.31
CA LEU A 189 -18.53 -15.48 -0.19
C LEU A 189 -19.17 -16.81 -0.60
N ALA A 190 -18.42 -17.71 -1.23
CA ALA A 190 -18.89 -19.05 -1.58
C ALA A 190 -19.25 -19.89 -0.33
N ARG A 191 -18.46 -19.79 0.74
CA ARG A 191 -18.77 -20.41 2.04
C ARG A 191 -20.04 -19.83 2.64
N LEU A 192 -20.19 -18.51 2.64
CA LEU A 192 -21.40 -17.85 3.13
C LEU A 192 -22.65 -18.21 2.33
N GLU A 193 -22.53 -18.33 1.01
CA GLU A 193 -23.66 -18.72 0.18
C GLU A 193 -24.15 -20.14 0.47
N ARG A 194 -23.22 -21.04 0.74
CA ARG A 194 -23.53 -22.44 1.07
C ARG A 194 -24.05 -22.62 2.49
N ASP A 195 -23.43 -21.97 3.48
CA ASP A 195 -23.55 -22.33 4.89
C ASP A 195 -24.36 -21.34 5.72
N TRP A 196 -24.81 -20.21 5.12
CA TRP A 196 -25.52 -19.16 5.85
C TRP A 196 -26.63 -18.51 5.04
N THR A 197 -27.77 -18.29 5.71
CA THR A 197 -28.90 -17.52 5.16
C THR A 197 -29.07 -16.23 5.98
N PRO A 198 -29.12 -15.03 5.32
CA PRO A 198 -29.29 -13.78 6.03
C PRO A 198 -30.67 -13.67 6.67
N GLY A 199 -30.69 -13.17 7.90
CA GLY A 199 -31.91 -12.72 8.56
C GLY A 199 -32.32 -11.29 8.13
N ALA A 200 -33.36 -10.75 8.78
CA ALA A 200 -33.83 -9.38 8.53
C ALA A 200 -32.80 -8.31 8.96
N ALA A 201 -31.96 -8.63 9.96
CA ALA A 201 -30.87 -7.78 10.43
C ALA A 201 -29.71 -8.67 10.91
N PRO A 202 -28.46 -8.14 10.92
CA PRO A 202 -27.33 -8.86 11.48
C PRO A 202 -27.53 -9.16 12.97
N ASP A 203 -27.28 -10.39 13.36
CA ASP A 203 -27.34 -10.91 14.71
C ASP A 203 -26.08 -11.71 15.07
N ALA A 204 -26.05 -12.32 16.24
CA ALA A 204 -24.89 -13.12 16.68
C ALA A 204 -24.62 -14.31 15.74
N ALA A 205 -25.65 -14.94 15.19
CA ALA A 205 -25.50 -16.02 14.20
C ALA A 205 -24.85 -15.52 12.90
N THR A 206 -25.23 -14.34 12.46
CA THR A 206 -24.63 -13.65 11.30
C THR A 206 -23.13 -13.43 11.50
N PHE A 207 -22.73 -12.82 12.60
CA PHE A 207 -21.29 -12.56 12.87
C PHE A 207 -20.50 -13.86 13.06
N THR A 208 -21.11 -14.90 13.65
CA THR A 208 -20.49 -16.21 13.77
C THR A 208 -20.26 -16.86 12.40
N ALA A 209 -21.24 -16.78 11.50
CA ALA A 209 -21.12 -17.31 10.15
C ALA A 209 -20.04 -16.56 9.35
N TRP A 210 -19.98 -15.23 9.44
CA TRP A 210 -18.95 -14.44 8.79
C TRP A 210 -17.56 -14.80 9.31
N ALA A 211 -17.38 -14.91 10.63
CA ALA A 211 -16.11 -15.30 11.24
C ALA A 211 -15.66 -16.70 10.82
N ALA A 212 -16.60 -17.67 10.74
CA ALA A 212 -16.30 -19.03 10.30
C ALA A 212 -15.89 -19.08 8.80
N ALA A 213 -16.62 -18.38 7.94
CA ALA A 213 -16.30 -18.28 6.51
C ALA A 213 -14.94 -17.63 6.28
N LEU A 214 -14.68 -16.51 6.97
CA LEU A 214 -13.41 -15.80 6.92
C LEU A 214 -12.24 -16.70 7.37
N LYS A 215 -12.37 -17.36 8.52
CA LYS A 215 -11.35 -18.27 9.05
C LYS A 215 -11.02 -19.39 8.06
N GLY A 216 -12.05 -19.98 7.44
CA GLY A 216 -11.86 -21.03 6.43
C GLY A 216 -11.18 -20.53 5.17
N ALA A 217 -11.55 -19.34 4.68
CA ALA A 217 -10.93 -18.73 3.50
C ALA A 217 -9.47 -18.33 3.74
N TYR A 218 -9.15 -17.84 4.93
CA TYR A 218 -7.75 -17.55 5.30
C TYR A 218 -6.91 -18.81 5.46
N ALA A 219 -7.44 -19.89 6.02
CA ALA A 219 -6.73 -21.16 6.08
C ALA A 219 -6.35 -21.67 4.69
N ALA A 220 -7.30 -21.68 3.75
CA ALA A 220 -7.04 -22.05 2.36
C ALA A 220 -6.02 -21.12 1.68
N ARG A 221 -6.09 -19.80 1.96
CA ARG A 221 -5.10 -18.82 1.47
C ARG A 221 -3.69 -19.16 1.95
N LEU A 222 -3.52 -19.44 3.24
CA LEU A 222 -2.21 -19.71 3.86
C LEU A 222 -1.59 -20.99 3.32
N GLU A 223 -2.39 -22.03 3.08
CA GLU A 223 -1.92 -23.29 2.49
C GLU A 223 -1.51 -23.14 1.03
N GLY A 224 -2.30 -22.42 0.22
CA GLY A 224 -2.13 -22.38 -1.24
C GLY A 224 -1.37 -21.17 -1.77
N MET A 225 -1.37 -20.03 -1.05
CA MET A 225 -0.81 -18.77 -1.53
C MET A 225 0.41 -18.28 -0.76
N GLY A 226 0.84 -18.97 0.30
CA GLY A 226 2.15 -18.76 0.93
C GLY A 226 2.24 -17.61 1.91
N ASP A 227 1.21 -17.34 2.70
CA ASP A 227 1.29 -16.33 3.76
C ASP A 227 1.47 -17.01 5.14
N GLY A 228 2.54 -16.63 5.87
CA GLY A 228 2.74 -17.02 7.26
C GLY A 228 1.97 -16.05 8.19
N GLU A 229 1.38 -16.56 9.27
CA GLU A 229 0.66 -15.72 10.23
C GLU A 229 1.62 -14.77 10.97
N ASP A 230 1.36 -13.46 10.86
CA ASP A 230 1.80 -12.48 11.83
C ASP A 230 0.66 -11.53 12.23
N PRO A 231 0.04 -11.74 13.40
CA PRO A 231 -1.08 -10.91 13.86
C PRO A 231 -0.69 -9.51 14.32
N LYS A 232 0.60 -9.17 14.38
CA LYS A 232 1.11 -7.95 15.03
C LYS A 232 1.72 -6.90 14.08
N ALA A 233 1.84 -7.17 12.78
CA ALA A 233 2.43 -6.19 11.85
C ALA A 233 1.52 -4.95 11.74
N PRO A 234 2.00 -3.75 12.09
CA PRO A 234 1.26 -2.52 11.86
C PRO A 234 1.07 -2.33 10.36
N ALA A 235 -0.18 -2.17 9.94
CA ALA A 235 -0.54 -2.04 8.56
C ALA A 235 -1.00 -0.62 8.26
N CYS A 236 -0.48 -0.05 7.18
CA CYS A 236 -0.87 1.25 6.67
C CYS A 236 -1.31 1.08 5.22
N THR A 237 -2.57 1.32 4.95
CA THR A 237 -3.17 1.23 3.62
C THR A 237 -4.15 2.37 3.45
N THR A 238 -4.24 2.92 2.25
CA THR A 238 -5.26 3.89 1.88
C THR A 238 -6.20 3.28 0.87
N HIS A 239 -7.49 3.44 1.08
CA HIS A 239 -8.52 3.10 0.12
C HIS A 239 -9.39 4.32 -0.17
N PHE A 240 -9.74 4.50 -1.44
CA PHE A 240 -10.74 5.47 -1.85
C PHE A 240 -11.59 4.93 -3.00
N SER A 241 -12.83 5.39 -3.03
CA SER A 241 -13.79 5.11 -4.09
C SER A 241 -14.27 6.41 -4.70
N VAL A 242 -14.41 6.44 -6.01
CA VAL A 242 -14.90 7.60 -6.75
C VAL A 242 -16.04 7.16 -7.67
N VAL A 243 -17.08 7.97 -7.71
CA VAL A 243 -18.22 7.78 -8.63
C VAL A 243 -18.52 9.11 -9.31
N ASP A 244 -18.58 9.12 -10.63
CA ASP A 244 -18.95 10.32 -11.38
C ASP A 244 -20.47 10.40 -11.67
N SER A 245 -20.92 11.52 -12.22
CA SER A 245 -22.31 11.73 -12.58
C SER A 245 -22.85 10.81 -13.69
N LYS A 246 -21.96 10.12 -14.41
CA LYS A 246 -22.29 9.13 -15.46
C LYS A 246 -22.33 7.71 -14.91
N GLY A 247 -22.01 7.53 -13.63
CA GLY A 247 -21.95 6.22 -12.98
C GLY A 247 -20.66 5.44 -13.28
N ASN A 248 -19.60 6.09 -13.79
CA ASN A 248 -18.29 5.49 -13.80
C ASN A 248 -17.77 5.37 -12.35
N MET A 249 -17.12 4.25 -12.03
CA MET A 249 -16.66 3.95 -10.69
C MET A 249 -15.19 3.60 -10.68
N VAL A 250 -14.49 4.06 -9.65
CA VAL A 250 -13.13 3.64 -9.30
C VAL A 250 -13.14 3.14 -7.86
N SER A 251 -12.55 1.99 -7.63
CA SER A 251 -12.22 1.46 -6.31
C SER A 251 -10.71 1.24 -6.28
N MET A 252 -9.98 1.99 -5.48
CA MET A 252 -8.52 1.97 -5.48
C MET A 252 -7.96 1.77 -4.07
N THR A 253 -7.09 0.77 -3.95
CA THR A 253 -6.32 0.52 -2.73
C THR A 253 -4.84 0.66 -3.03
N GLN A 254 -4.14 1.49 -2.25
CA GLN A 254 -2.70 1.70 -2.35
C GLN A 254 -2.05 1.65 -0.97
N THR A 255 -0.78 1.25 -0.90
CA THR A 255 -0.11 1.04 0.37
C THR A 255 1.40 1.16 0.27
N LEU A 256 2.02 1.67 1.32
CA LEU A 256 3.46 1.51 1.58
C LEU A 256 3.75 0.21 2.37
N LEU A 257 2.72 -0.54 2.74
CA LEU A 257 2.62 -1.73 3.57
C LEU A 257 2.62 -1.42 5.07
N SER A 258 3.74 -1.13 5.71
CA SER A 258 3.76 -0.68 7.11
C SER A 258 3.50 0.83 7.23
N ALA A 259 3.15 1.29 8.41
CA ALA A 259 3.17 2.72 8.73
C ALA A 259 4.56 3.29 8.41
N PHE A 260 4.61 4.33 7.59
CA PHE A 260 5.84 4.91 7.01
C PHE A 260 6.68 3.92 6.17
N GLY A 261 6.09 2.85 5.64
CA GLY A 261 6.77 1.89 4.78
C GLY A 261 8.08 1.39 5.35
N SER A 262 9.17 1.52 4.59
CA SER A 262 10.54 1.20 5.01
C SER A 262 11.15 2.21 6.00
N ARG A 263 10.50 3.33 6.28
CA ARG A 263 10.99 4.52 7.01
C ARG A 263 12.16 5.20 6.30
N VAL A 264 12.34 4.94 5.03
CA VAL A 264 13.36 5.57 4.20
C VAL A 264 12.74 6.66 3.35
N VAL A 265 13.33 7.83 3.38
CA VAL A 265 13.03 8.95 2.49
C VAL A 265 14.16 9.09 1.49
N SER A 266 13.83 9.23 0.21
CA SER A 266 14.77 9.60 -0.83
C SER A 266 14.96 11.12 -0.82
N PRO A 267 16.12 11.65 -0.42
CA PRO A 267 16.31 13.10 -0.29
C PRO A 267 16.21 13.84 -1.61
N SER A 268 16.57 13.20 -2.73
CA SER A 268 16.57 13.82 -4.06
C SER A 268 15.18 13.83 -4.72
N THR A 269 14.21 13.06 -4.18
CA THR A 269 12.85 12.95 -4.73
C THR A 269 11.75 13.27 -3.73
N GLY A 270 12.06 13.36 -2.44
CA GLY A 270 11.07 13.54 -1.37
C GLY A 270 10.16 12.33 -1.13
N LEU A 271 10.40 11.20 -1.78
CA LEU A 271 9.57 10.00 -1.70
C LEU A 271 9.81 9.25 -0.40
N LEU A 272 8.75 9.03 0.37
CA LEU A 272 8.72 8.01 1.42
C LEU A 272 8.45 6.64 0.80
N LEU A 273 9.33 5.67 1.07
CA LEU A 273 9.37 4.41 0.32
C LEU A 273 8.70 3.25 1.05
N ASN A 274 8.10 2.35 0.26
CA ASN A 274 7.44 1.15 0.73
C ASN A 274 8.43 0.17 1.39
N ASN A 275 7.88 -0.83 2.11
CA ASN A 275 8.64 -1.99 2.59
C ASN A 275 8.06 -3.30 2.02
N GLY A 276 7.89 -3.36 0.70
CA GLY A 276 7.28 -4.49 -0.02
C GLY A 276 7.95 -5.83 0.19
N ILE A 277 9.25 -5.84 0.49
CA ILE A 277 10.01 -7.07 0.76
C ILE A 277 9.46 -7.81 1.99
N MET A 278 8.88 -7.10 2.97
CA MET A 278 8.28 -7.69 4.16
C MET A 278 7.18 -8.71 3.87
N TRP A 279 6.50 -8.59 2.73
CA TRP A 279 5.37 -9.47 2.38
C TRP A 279 5.77 -10.78 1.74
N PHE A 280 7.04 -10.95 1.39
CA PHE A 280 7.56 -12.23 0.96
C PHE A 280 7.88 -13.14 2.14
N ASP A 281 7.75 -14.44 1.93
CA ASP A 281 8.26 -15.45 2.84
C ASP A 281 9.79 -15.49 2.70
N PRO A 282 10.55 -15.26 3.77
CA PRO A 282 12.01 -15.34 3.72
C PRO A 282 12.53 -16.77 3.62
N GLU A 283 11.71 -17.79 3.91
CA GLU A 283 12.11 -19.20 3.74
C GLU A 283 12.06 -19.60 2.26
N PRO A 284 13.11 -20.21 1.71
CA PRO A 284 13.10 -20.72 0.34
C PRO A 284 12.10 -21.86 0.13
N GLY A 285 11.60 -22.00 -1.10
CA GLY A 285 10.79 -23.16 -1.52
C GLY A 285 9.29 -23.05 -1.27
N LYS A 286 8.81 -21.96 -0.71
CA LYS A 286 7.37 -21.69 -0.56
C LYS A 286 6.83 -20.88 -1.73
N ALA A 287 5.52 -20.88 -1.93
CA ALA A 287 4.86 -20.18 -3.03
C ALA A 287 5.21 -18.68 -3.04
N ASN A 288 5.17 -18.02 -1.88
CA ASN A 288 5.48 -16.60 -1.71
C ASN A 288 6.94 -16.33 -1.32
N SER A 289 7.87 -17.28 -1.47
CA SER A 289 9.28 -17.05 -1.14
C SER A 289 9.87 -15.90 -1.94
N LEU A 290 10.70 -15.09 -1.25
CA LEU A 290 11.43 -13.99 -1.87
C LEU A 290 12.27 -14.49 -3.05
N GLY A 291 12.23 -13.79 -4.17
CA GLY A 291 12.99 -14.10 -5.37
C GLY A 291 12.99 -12.94 -6.36
N ALA A 292 14.03 -12.90 -7.20
CA ALA A 292 14.15 -11.87 -8.23
C ALA A 292 12.95 -11.92 -9.20
N GLY A 293 12.43 -10.75 -9.59
CA GLY A 293 11.31 -10.61 -10.52
C GLY A 293 9.95 -11.05 -9.98
N LYS A 294 9.85 -11.53 -8.74
CA LYS A 294 8.58 -11.95 -8.14
C LYS A 294 7.76 -10.78 -7.62
N ARG A 295 6.44 -10.95 -7.66
CA ARG A 295 5.46 -10.11 -6.98
C ARG A 295 5.03 -10.78 -5.69
N CYS A 296 4.92 -10.00 -4.61
CA CYS A 296 4.49 -10.54 -3.31
C CYS A 296 2.97 -10.72 -3.26
N LEU A 297 2.54 -11.61 -2.36
CA LEU A 297 1.14 -11.77 -2.02
C LEU A 297 0.65 -10.56 -1.23
N MET A 298 -0.42 -9.90 -1.70
CA MET A 298 -0.97 -8.67 -1.13
C MET A 298 -2.38 -8.90 -0.58
N ASN A 299 -2.76 -8.16 0.44
CA ASN A 299 -4.13 -8.20 0.98
C ASN A 299 -5.05 -7.09 0.46
N VAL A 300 -4.61 -6.32 -0.53
CA VAL A 300 -5.47 -5.30 -1.15
C VAL A 300 -6.70 -5.95 -1.79
N CYS A 301 -7.86 -5.35 -1.57
CA CYS A 301 -9.14 -5.86 -2.06
C CYS A 301 -10.07 -4.71 -2.46
N PRO A 302 -9.73 -3.91 -3.49
CA PRO A 302 -10.70 -3.00 -4.07
C PRO A 302 -11.80 -3.80 -4.78
N VAL A 303 -13.04 -3.38 -4.59
CA VAL A 303 -14.23 -4.10 -5.04
C VAL A 303 -15.21 -3.14 -5.69
N VAL A 304 -15.85 -3.60 -6.76
CA VAL A 304 -17.10 -3.05 -7.28
C VAL A 304 -18.14 -4.14 -7.20
N ALA A 305 -19.33 -3.83 -6.70
CA ALA A 305 -20.42 -4.79 -6.62
C ALA A 305 -21.69 -4.21 -7.25
N GLU A 306 -22.53 -5.10 -7.80
CA GLU A 306 -23.80 -4.71 -8.39
C GLU A 306 -24.91 -5.69 -8.02
N LYS A 307 -26.11 -5.13 -7.77
CA LYS A 307 -27.32 -5.86 -7.47
C LYS A 307 -28.55 -5.02 -7.75
N GLY A 308 -29.52 -5.54 -8.48
CA GLY A 308 -30.79 -4.88 -8.73
C GLY A 308 -30.66 -3.47 -9.34
N GLY A 309 -29.73 -3.27 -10.25
CA GLY A 309 -29.45 -1.97 -10.90
C GLY A 309 -28.67 -0.98 -10.02
N ARG A 310 -28.34 -1.34 -8.78
CA ARG A 310 -27.48 -0.55 -7.89
C ARG A 310 -26.03 -1.04 -8.01
N ARG A 311 -25.08 -0.09 -7.96
CA ARG A 311 -23.65 -0.38 -7.96
C ARG A 311 -22.99 0.33 -6.78
N VAL A 312 -21.98 -0.30 -6.21
CA VAL A 312 -21.16 0.26 -5.13
C VAL A 312 -19.68 -0.02 -5.42
N ALA A 313 -18.84 0.96 -5.13
CA ALA A 313 -17.39 0.79 -5.08
C ALA A 313 -16.95 0.84 -3.62
N LEU A 314 -16.22 -0.15 -3.16
CA LEU A 314 -15.79 -0.26 -1.77
C LEU A 314 -14.44 -0.96 -1.63
N GLY A 315 -13.85 -0.81 -0.46
CA GLY A 315 -12.64 -1.46 -0.03
C GLY A 315 -12.28 -1.00 1.38
N ALA A 316 -11.14 -1.44 1.87
CA ALA A 316 -10.71 -1.12 3.21
C ALA A 316 -9.20 -0.88 3.28
N SER A 317 -8.77 -0.25 4.39
CA SER A 317 -7.40 -0.18 4.84
C SER A 317 -7.24 -1.03 6.10
N GLY A 318 -6.02 -1.57 6.36
CA GLY A 318 -5.78 -2.38 7.56
C GLY A 318 -4.87 -3.58 7.32
N GLY A 319 -4.10 -3.59 6.26
CA GLY A 319 -3.11 -4.62 5.93
C GLY A 319 -3.73 -6.00 5.81
N ARG A 320 -3.30 -6.94 6.63
CA ARG A 320 -3.80 -8.33 6.59
C ARG A 320 -5.28 -8.47 6.98
N LYS A 321 -5.88 -7.45 7.57
CA LYS A 321 -7.28 -7.43 7.98
C LYS A 321 -8.22 -6.75 6.98
N ILE A 322 -7.75 -6.43 5.77
CA ILE A 322 -8.55 -5.67 4.79
C ILE A 322 -9.84 -6.40 4.38
N VAL A 323 -9.83 -7.72 4.37
CA VAL A 323 -11.00 -8.55 3.98
C VAL A 323 -11.81 -9.03 5.19
N SER A 324 -11.33 -8.78 6.40
CA SER A 324 -12.00 -9.23 7.63
C SER A 324 -13.01 -8.23 8.19
#